data_6fb1b6d134d9f666dc7bb70e166be646
#
_entry.id   6fb1b6d134d9f666dc7bb70e166be646
#
_cell.length_a   1.000
_cell.length_b   1.000
_cell.length_c   1.000
_cell.angle_alpha   90.00
_cell.angle_beta   90.00
_cell.angle_gamma   90.00
#
_symmetry.space_group_name_H-M   'P 1'
#
loop_
_entity.id
_entity.type
_entity.pdbx_description
1 polymer ?
#
loop_
_entity_poly.entity_id
_entity_poly.type
_entity_poly.pdbx_seq_one_letter_code
_entity_poly.pdbx_strand_id
1 'polypeptide(L)'
;LYAISINTDFTQFGSDTITSPNGSVRRVQKGDTITTSMASADLNRRITQEFKPKVVATCQNNGVFYPSLPDCVKSVFIDVAYNYGTLWNSIVIAYRDGGKQGLINELKRRAELGPSQVPSRRYAEINYLNTRC
;
A
#
# COMPACT_ATOMS: atom_id res chain seq x y z
N LEU A 1 -16.21 -3.12 13.22
CA LEU A 1 -15.85 -1.71 13.44
C LEU A 1 -14.36 -1.58 13.75
N TYR A 2 -13.76 -0.53 13.24
CA TYR A 2 -12.36 -0.20 13.48
C TYR A 2 -12.26 1.07 14.30
N ALA A 3 -11.42 1.04 15.33
CA ALA A 3 -11.08 2.24 16.07
C ALA A 3 -10.15 3.12 15.22
N ILE A 4 -10.44 4.41 15.18
CA ILE A 4 -9.60 5.35 14.44
C ILE A 4 -8.34 5.63 15.24
N SER A 5 -7.18 5.41 14.61
CA SER A 5 -5.88 5.62 15.25
C SER A 5 -5.70 7.08 15.67
N ILE A 6 -4.98 7.27 16.76
CA ILE A 6 -4.60 8.61 17.21
C ILE A 6 -3.81 9.39 16.17
N ASN A 7 -3.03 8.70 15.34
CA ASN A 7 -2.20 9.30 14.30
C ASN A 7 -2.90 9.34 12.94
N THR A 8 -4.19 8.98 12.88
CA THR A 8 -4.93 8.98 11.64
C THR A 8 -5.15 10.41 11.18
N ASP A 9 -4.85 10.67 9.92
CA ASP A 9 -5.23 11.91 9.25
C ASP A 9 -6.70 11.80 8.84
N PHE A 10 -7.56 12.55 9.50
CA PHE A 10 -9.00 12.48 9.28
C PHE A 10 -9.42 12.97 7.90
N THR A 11 -8.57 13.70 7.20
CA THR A 11 -8.86 14.13 5.82
C THR A 11 -8.93 12.94 4.86
N GLN A 12 -8.28 11.82 5.19
CA GLN A 12 -8.33 10.61 4.36
C GLN A 12 -9.72 10.00 4.25
N PHE A 13 -10.60 10.26 5.24
CA PHE A 13 -11.98 9.78 5.20
C PHE A 13 -12.90 10.68 4.39
N GLY A 14 -12.39 11.82 3.91
CA GLY A 14 -13.10 12.72 3.01
C GLY A 14 -14.43 13.20 3.56
N SER A 15 -15.50 12.87 2.84
CA SER A 15 -16.88 13.21 3.22
C SER A 15 -17.57 12.12 4.03
N ASP A 16 -16.87 11.07 4.46
CA ASP A 16 -17.48 10.00 5.26
C ASP A 16 -18.10 10.54 6.53
N THR A 17 -19.29 10.05 6.85
CA THR A 17 -20.07 10.47 8.02
C THR A 17 -20.47 9.26 8.84
N ILE A 18 -20.69 9.51 10.13
CA ILE A 18 -21.30 8.55 11.03
C ILE A 18 -22.54 9.18 11.66
N THR A 19 -23.48 8.33 12.07
CA THR A 19 -24.70 8.78 12.76
C THR A 19 -24.52 8.58 14.26
N SER A 20 -24.65 9.66 15.01
CA SER A 20 -24.64 9.63 16.47
C SER A 20 -25.89 8.95 17.02
N PRO A 21 -25.88 8.46 18.29
CA PRO A 21 -27.07 7.84 18.90
C PRO A 21 -28.32 8.72 18.90
N ASN A 22 -28.15 10.05 18.90
CA ASN A 22 -29.24 10.99 18.83
C ASN A 22 -29.77 11.27 17.42
N GLY A 23 -29.26 10.54 16.41
CA GLY A 23 -29.66 10.72 15.01
C GLY A 23 -28.90 11.77 14.24
N SER A 24 -27.98 12.51 14.88
CA SER A 24 -27.15 13.51 14.19
C SER A 24 -26.14 12.83 13.27
N VAL A 25 -25.92 13.42 12.09
CA VAL A 25 -24.92 12.98 11.14
C VAL A 25 -23.74 13.97 11.20
N ARG A 26 -22.55 13.44 11.32
CA ARG A 26 -21.32 14.26 11.38
C ARG A 26 -20.15 13.56 10.68
N ARG A 27 -19.11 14.32 10.36
CA ARG A 27 -17.88 13.75 9.80
C ARG A 27 -17.15 12.90 10.85
N VAL A 28 -16.44 11.91 10.36
CA VAL A 28 -15.58 11.05 11.19
C VAL A 28 -14.53 11.90 11.89
N GLN A 29 -14.37 11.67 13.19
CA GLN A 29 -13.43 12.39 14.05
C GLN A 29 -12.55 11.40 14.83
N LYS A 30 -11.45 11.91 15.35
CA LYS A 30 -10.54 11.14 16.19
C LYS A 30 -11.31 10.53 17.38
N GLY A 31 -11.09 9.24 17.60
CA GLY A 31 -11.78 8.48 18.65
C GLY A 31 -13.05 7.78 18.20
N ASP A 32 -13.55 8.09 17.01
CA ASP A 32 -14.69 7.38 16.43
C ASP A 32 -14.31 5.96 16.04
N THR A 33 -15.34 5.11 15.91
CA THR A 33 -15.21 3.82 15.24
C THR A 33 -15.83 3.91 13.86
N ILE A 34 -15.25 3.19 12.91
CA ILE A 34 -15.74 3.13 11.54
C ILE A 34 -16.09 1.69 11.19
N THR A 35 -16.95 1.51 10.19
CA THR A 35 -17.31 0.19 9.71
C THR A 35 -16.20 -0.42 8.88
N THR A 36 -16.22 -1.74 8.72
CA THR A 36 -15.33 -2.45 7.80
C THR A 36 -15.43 -1.89 6.38
N SER A 37 -16.65 -1.58 5.96
CA SER A 37 -16.91 -0.97 4.65
C SER A 37 -16.23 0.39 4.49
N MET A 38 -16.29 1.24 5.50
CA MET A 38 -15.61 2.55 5.50
C MET A 38 -14.09 2.38 5.46
N ALA A 39 -13.55 1.45 6.24
CA ALA A 39 -12.11 1.18 6.25
C ALA A 39 -11.63 0.68 4.88
N SER A 40 -12.38 -0.20 4.24
CA SER A 40 -12.07 -0.71 2.90
C SER A 40 -12.15 0.40 1.84
N ALA A 41 -13.17 1.26 1.91
CA ALA A 41 -13.31 2.38 0.99
C ALA A 41 -12.17 3.38 1.15
N ASP A 42 -11.74 3.67 2.38
CA ASP A 42 -10.60 4.53 2.65
C ASP A 42 -9.31 3.95 2.07
N LEU A 43 -9.06 2.67 2.31
CA LEU A 43 -7.89 1.97 1.77
C LEU A 43 -7.87 2.03 0.23
N ASN A 44 -8.99 1.73 -0.41
CA ASN A 44 -9.10 1.77 -1.87
C ASN A 44 -8.85 3.19 -2.42
N ARG A 45 -9.39 4.20 -1.75
CA ARG A 45 -9.18 5.61 -2.12
C ARG A 45 -7.71 5.99 -2.02
N ARG A 46 -7.05 5.62 -0.94
CA ARG A 46 -5.62 5.90 -0.72
C ARG A 46 -4.75 5.18 -1.74
N ILE A 47 -5.05 3.92 -2.03
CA ILE A 47 -4.34 3.16 -3.07
C ILE A 47 -4.47 3.88 -4.42
N THR A 48 -5.68 4.26 -4.80
CA THR A 48 -5.94 4.88 -6.10
C THR A 48 -5.38 6.30 -6.22
N GLN A 49 -5.53 7.12 -5.18
CA GLN A 49 -5.23 8.55 -5.24
C GLN A 49 -3.84 8.91 -4.75
N GLU A 50 -3.24 8.10 -3.89
CA GLU A 50 -1.97 8.41 -3.23
C GLU A 50 -0.85 7.46 -3.65
N PHE A 51 -1.05 6.16 -3.51
CA PHE A 51 0.04 5.18 -3.69
C PHE A 51 0.22 4.74 -5.14
N LYS A 52 -0.84 4.46 -5.87
CA LYS A 52 -0.75 4.06 -7.27
C LYS A 52 -0.04 5.10 -8.15
N PRO A 53 -0.34 6.41 -8.03
CA PRO A 53 0.40 7.42 -8.79
C PRO A 53 1.90 7.42 -8.47
N LYS A 54 2.30 7.20 -7.22
CA LYS A 54 3.72 7.09 -6.84
C LYS A 54 4.39 5.89 -7.49
N VAL A 55 3.70 4.75 -7.49
CA VAL A 55 4.20 3.51 -8.11
C VAL A 55 4.35 3.70 -9.62
N VAL A 56 3.36 4.26 -10.28
CA VAL A 56 3.41 4.54 -11.72
C VAL A 56 4.58 5.45 -12.05
N ALA A 57 4.79 6.52 -11.27
CA ALA A 57 5.89 7.45 -11.47
C ALA A 57 7.25 6.77 -11.31
N THR A 58 7.43 5.95 -10.27
CA THR A 58 8.69 5.22 -10.06
C THR A 58 8.96 4.23 -11.20
N CYS A 59 7.95 3.51 -11.66
CA CYS A 59 8.07 2.63 -12.81
C CYS A 59 8.48 3.41 -14.06
N GLN A 60 7.80 4.50 -14.35
CA GLN A 60 8.10 5.34 -15.52
C GLN A 60 9.52 5.89 -15.47
N ASN A 61 9.98 6.36 -14.32
CA ASN A 61 11.34 6.87 -14.14
C ASN A 61 12.42 5.81 -14.36
N ASN A 62 12.06 4.55 -14.27
CA ASN A 62 12.98 3.42 -14.48
C ASN A 62 12.69 2.63 -15.76
N GLY A 63 11.92 3.20 -16.67
CA GLY A 63 11.65 2.60 -17.97
C GLY A 63 10.70 1.40 -17.95
N VAL A 64 9.87 1.30 -16.92
CA VAL A 64 8.88 0.23 -16.77
C VAL A 64 7.47 0.77 -17.00
N PHE A 65 6.75 0.13 -17.93
CA PHE A 65 5.37 0.50 -18.23
C PHE A 65 4.44 -0.24 -17.27
N TYR A 66 3.98 0.46 -16.25
CA TYR A 66 3.16 -0.12 -15.17
C TYR A 66 1.94 -0.92 -15.67
N PRO A 67 1.13 -0.41 -16.64
CA PRO A 67 -0.05 -1.16 -17.09
C PRO A 67 0.23 -2.55 -17.65
N SER A 68 1.45 -2.78 -18.15
CA SER A 68 1.83 -4.09 -18.72
C SER A 68 2.31 -5.10 -17.68
N LEU A 69 2.48 -4.68 -16.42
CA LEU A 69 2.96 -5.58 -15.38
C LEU A 69 1.91 -6.64 -15.02
N PRO A 70 2.33 -7.85 -14.64
CA PRO A 70 1.43 -8.84 -14.05
C PRO A 70 0.75 -8.28 -12.79
N ASP A 71 -0.48 -8.70 -12.53
CA ASP A 71 -1.23 -8.23 -11.37
C ASP A 71 -0.51 -8.52 -10.06
N CYS A 72 0.17 -9.65 -9.94
CA CYS A 72 0.95 -10.00 -8.76
C CYS A 72 2.08 -9.01 -8.51
N VAL A 73 2.76 -8.55 -9.55
CA VAL A 73 3.84 -7.57 -9.44
C VAL A 73 3.27 -6.19 -9.10
N LYS A 74 2.17 -5.78 -9.73
CA LYS A 74 1.48 -4.55 -9.40
C LYS A 74 1.09 -4.52 -7.92
N SER A 75 0.54 -5.60 -7.42
CA SER A 75 0.12 -5.72 -6.02
C SER A 75 1.29 -5.58 -5.06
N VAL A 76 2.43 -6.20 -5.37
CA VAL A 76 3.65 -6.09 -4.55
C VAL A 76 4.18 -4.66 -4.55
N PHE A 77 4.22 -4.01 -5.71
CA PHE A 77 4.69 -2.62 -5.80
C PHE A 77 3.81 -1.68 -4.98
N ILE A 78 2.50 -1.84 -5.04
CA ILE A 78 1.56 -1.07 -4.23
C ILE A 78 1.77 -1.35 -2.74
N ASP A 79 1.97 -2.63 -2.36
CA ASP A 79 2.19 -3.01 -0.97
C ASP A 79 3.46 -2.39 -0.40
N VAL A 80 4.55 -2.36 -1.17
CA VAL A 80 5.79 -1.68 -0.77
C VAL A 80 5.53 -0.20 -0.53
N ALA A 81 4.88 0.47 -1.46
CA ALA A 81 4.57 1.90 -1.35
C ALA A 81 3.68 2.19 -0.15
N TYR A 82 2.66 1.37 0.07
CA TYR A 82 1.72 1.54 1.18
C TYR A 82 2.38 1.37 2.54
N ASN A 83 3.21 0.34 2.70
CA ASN A 83 3.79 0.01 4.01
C ASN A 83 5.06 0.79 4.34
N TYR A 84 5.76 1.30 3.33
CA TYR A 84 6.99 2.08 3.53
C TYR A 84 6.80 3.57 3.27
N GLY A 85 5.81 3.95 2.46
CA GLY A 85 5.52 5.33 2.08
C GLY A 85 5.95 5.69 0.67
N THR A 86 6.81 4.91 0.05
CA THR A 86 7.25 5.08 -1.34
C THR A 86 7.72 3.75 -1.91
N LEU A 87 7.77 3.66 -3.23
CA LEU A 87 8.37 2.52 -3.93
C LEU A 87 9.83 2.85 -4.24
N TRP A 88 10.75 1.99 -3.77
CA TRP A 88 12.17 2.18 -4.05
C TRP A 88 12.48 1.91 -5.51
N ASN A 89 13.37 2.73 -6.08
CA ASN A 89 13.88 2.51 -7.43
C ASN A 89 14.50 1.13 -7.58
N SER A 90 15.24 0.65 -6.57
CA SER A 90 15.92 -0.64 -6.59
C SER A 90 14.96 -1.82 -6.75
N ILE A 91 13.73 -1.71 -6.24
CA ILE A 91 12.69 -2.73 -6.40
C ILE A 91 12.26 -2.82 -7.88
N VAL A 92 12.00 -1.68 -8.49
CA VAL A 92 11.59 -1.62 -9.90
C VAL A 92 12.72 -2.09 -10.82
N ILE A 93 13.94 -1.63 -10.54
CA ILE A 93 15.12 -2.02 -11.32
C ILE A 93 15.38 -3.52 -11.22
N ALA A 94 15.24 -4.09 -10.02
CA ALA A 94 15.44 -5.54 -9.81
C ALA A 94 14.44 -6.36 -10.63
N TYR A 95 13.19 -5.93 -10.67
CA TYR A 95 12.20 -6.59 -11.52
C TYR A 95 12.47 -6.37 -13.00
N ARG A 96 12.80 -5.15 -13.40
CA ARG A 96 13.11 -4.82 -14.80
C ARG A 96 14.23 -5.70 -15.35
N ASP A 97 15.28 -5.89 -14.57
CA ASP A 97 16.51 -6.55 -15.02
C ASP A 97 16.53 -8.05 -14.73
N GLY A 98 15.84 -8.50 -13.68
CA GLY A 98 15.87 -9.90 -13.22
C GLY A 98 14.51 -10.60 -13.12
N GLY A 99 13.42 -9.94 -13.51
CA GLY A 99 12.08 -10.50 -13.46
C GLY A 99 11.64 -10.84 -12.04
N LYS A 100 10.77 -11.83 -11.91
CA LYS A 100 10.22 -12.26 -10.61
C LYS A 100 11.33 -12.62 -9.62
N GLN A 101 12.33 -13.39 -10.04
CA GLN A 101 13.40 -13.81 -9.14
C GLN A 101 14.25 -12.62 -8.70
N GLY A 102 14.54 -11.69 -9.59
CA GLY A 102 15.25 -10.46 -9.24
C GLY A 102 14.48 -9.64 -8.21
N LEU A 103 13.16 -9.53 -8.36
CA LEU A 103 12.30 -8.85 -7.41
C LEU A 103 12.33 -9.54 -6.04
N ILE A 104 12.20 -10.86 -6.01
CA ILE A 104 12.27 -11.64 -4.76
C ILE A 104 13.60 -11.43 -4.05
N ASN A 105 14.70 -11.49 -4.78
CA ASN A 105 16.03 -11.30 -4.21
C ASN A 105 16.20 -9.91 -3.60
N GLU A 106 15.69 -8.86 -4.26
CA GLU A 106 15.77 -7.49 -3.73
C GLU A 106 14.88 -7.29 -2.51
N LEU A 107 13.67 -7.86 -2.50
CA LEU A 107 12.79 -7.82 -1.33
C LEU A 107 13.46 -8.49 -0.12
N LYS A 108 14.11 -9.62 -0.33
CA LYS A 108 14.85 -10.34 0.72
C LYS A 108 16.01 -9.49 1.23
N ARG A 109 16.78 -8.89 0.33
CA ARG A 109 17.88 -8.01 0.70
C ARG A 109 17.39 -6.85 1.58
N ARG A 110 16.27 -6.23 1.20
CA ARG A 110 15.65 -5.16 1.97
C ARG A 110 15.22 -5.63 3.36
N ALA A 111 14.58 -6.80 3.45
CA ALA A 111 14.15 -7.37 4.72
C ALA A 111 15.32 -7.55 5.70
N GLU A 112 16.49 -7.89 5.19
CA GLU A 112 17.69 -8.15 5.99
C GLU A 112 18.41 -6.88 6.44
N LEU A 113 18.03 -5.69 5.94
CA LEU A 113 18.65 -4.42 6.32
C LEU A 113 18.22 -3.91 7.69
N GLY A 114 17.16 -4.46 8.27
CA GLY A 114 16.74 -4.12 9.63
C GLY A 114 15.27 -3.72 9.76
N PRO A 115 14.84 -3.38 11.00
CA PRO A 115 13.42 -3.14 11.31
C PRO A 115 12.77 -2.01 10.51
N SER A 116 13.54 -0.98 10.13
CA SER A 116 13.02 0.14 9.35
C SER A 116 12.50 -0.26 7.97
N GLN A 117 12.87 -1.43 7.48
CA GLN A 117 12.46 -1.95 6.17
C GLN A 117 11.17 -2.77 6.25
N VAL A 118 10.53 -2.84 7.40
CA VAL A 118 9.31 -3.62 7.66
C VAL A 118 9.48 -5.06 7.16
N PRO A 119 10.40 -5.86 7.77
CA PRO A 119 10.77 -7.18 7.23
C PRO A 119 9.60 -8.14 7.06
N SER A 120 8.64 -8.14 7.99
CA SER A 120 7.47 -9.01 7.91
C SER A 120 6.66 -8.78 6.63
N ARG A 121 6.56 -7.53 6.17
CA ARG A 121 5.89 -7.20 4.91
C ARG A 121 6.69 -7.67 3.71
N ARG A 122 8.04 -7.51 3.76
CA ARG A 122 8.90 -7.98 2.67
C ARG A 122 8.77 -9.50 2.50
N TYR A 123 8.75 -10.26 3.58
CA TYR A 123 8.57 -11.71 3.51
C TYR A 123 7.16 -12.10 3.06
N ALA A 124 6.13 -11.36 3.46
CA ALA A 124 4.77 -11.57 2.97
C ALA A 124 4.68 -11.33 1.45
N GLU A 125 5.35 -10.29 0.95
CA GLU A 125 5.41 -9.99 -0.47
C GLU A 125 6.11 -11.10 -1.25
N ILE A 126 7.22 -11.62 -0.73
CA ILE A 126 7.94 -12.75 -1.33
C ILE A 126 7.03 -13.98 -1.41
N ASN A 127 6.34 -14.31 -0.32
CA ASN A 127 5.39 -15.42 -0.30
C ASN A 127 4.26 -15.23 -1.31
N TYR A 128 3.74 -14.02 -1.40
CA TYR A 128 2.70 -13.68 -2.38
C TYR A 128 3.19 -13.91 -3.82
N LEU A 129 4.39 -13.46 -4.14
CA LEU A 129 4.98 -13.70 -5.46
C LEU A 129 5.16 -15.18 -5.76
N ASN A 130 5.59 -15.97 -4.77
CA ASN A 130 5.79 -17.41 -4.93
C ASN A 130 4.48 -18.18 -5.12
N THR A 131 3.36 -17.67 -4.59
CA THR A 131 2.07 -18.35 -4.64
C THR A 131 1.12 -17.82 -5.69
N ARG A 132 1.27 -16.56 -6.12
CA ARG A 132 0.32 -15.87 -7.00
C ARG A 132 0.89 -15.50 -8.37
N CYS A 133 2.17 -15.56 -8.51
CA CYS A 133 2.83 -15.22 -9.79
C CYS A 133 3.20 -16.45 -10.63
#